data_ccf4c5d7f5cb84a468347bb0912226e8
#
_entry.id   ccf4c5d7f5cb84a468347bb0912226e8
#
_cell.length_a   1.000
_cell.length_b   1.000
_cell.length_c   1.000
_cell.angle_alpha   90.00
_cell.angle_beta   90.00
_cell.angle_gamma   90.00
#
_symmetry.space_group_name_H-M   'P 1'
#
loop_
_entity.id
_entity.type
_entity.pdbx_description
1 polymer ?
#
loop_
_entity_poly.entity_id
_entity_poly.type
_entity_poly.pdbx_seq_one_letter_code
_entity_poly.pdbx_strand_id
1 'polypeptide(L)'
;MSRVFGIFVGTMKIVVAPDSFKECLSAPMVAKTIAQAVREMRPDAMVVELPLADGGEGTLDILVQPMKARIEEIQVHDPLGRLITAQYGIADETAIIEVAEACGLQLLAQEERNPLIASSKGVGELLVDAYNKGCRHFIVCLGGSATCDGGVGMMSVPGLKELLGSCTVELLCDVDAPFVGNCGAARVFAPQKGASAQDVEVLENRMVLLADKMLNETGVDIANKPGAGAAGGLGGALMAYGNAVVSNGAMRVMQLCGFHDAIKDADLIITGEGKSDSQSLMGKVPFAVLKQSCGVPVALLSGRIEDLRALEQAGFREVIEITPRGLPIKNALDPDIAIANIRSAIHNSFGKQ
;
A
#
# COMPACT_ATOMS: atom_id res chain seq x y z
N MET A 1 12.20 8.47 30.59
CA MET A 1 13.54 8.45 29.93
C MET A 1 13.78 7.03 29.46
N SER A 2 13.45 6.72 28.23
CA SER A 2 13.67 5.38 27.67
C SER A 2 15.11 5.25 27.17
N ARG A 3 15.82 4.27 27.68
CA ARG A 3 17.13 3.87 27.17
C ARG A 3 16.90 2.88 26.03
N VAL A 4 16.92 3.33 24.79
CA VAL A 4 16.77 2.45 23.62
C VAL A 4 17.98 1.55 23.45
N PHE A 5 19.17 2.05 23.79
CA PHE A 5 20.41 1.29 23.72
C PHE A 5 20.92 0.94 25.13
N GLY A 6 20.78 -0.33 25.53
CA GLY A 6 21.56 -0.89 26.63
C GLY A 6 23.04 -1.00 26.22
N ILE A 7 23.92 -1.31 27.18
CA ILE A 7 25.33 -1.64 26.88
C ILE A 7 25.34 -2.98 26.12
N PHE A 8 25.43 -2.90 24.77
CA PHE A 8 25.63 -4.08 23.92
C PHE A 8 27.14 -4.31 23.73
N VAL A 9 27.56 -5.52 24.05
CA VAL A 9 28.90 -6.01 23.75
C VAL A 9 28.82 -6.75 22.41
N GLY A 10 29.10 -6.03 21.29
CA GLY A 10 29.04 -6.58 19.93
C GLY A 10 28.53 -5.57 18.90
N THR A 11 28.61 -5.92 17.62
CA THR A 11 28.02 -5.13 16.52
C THR A 11 26.51 -5.22 16.58
N MET A 12 25.83 -4.10 16.82
CA MET A 12 24.35 -4.03 16.87
C MET A 12 23.75 -4.16 15.48
N LYS A 13 22.77 -5.06 15.30
CA LYS A 13 22.03 -5.20 14.06
C LYS A 13 20.68 -4.49 14.16
N ILE A 14 20.45 -3.51 13.27
CA ILE A 14 19.22 -2.72 13.21
C ILE A 14 18.56 -2.93 11.85
N VAL A 15 17.29 -3.32 11.84
CA VAL A 15 16.48 -3.43 10.62
C VAL A 15 15.56 -2.22 10.52
N VAL A 16 15.63 -1.51 9.41
CA VAL A 16 14.83 -0.31 9.13
C VAL A 16 13.75 -0.67 8.12
N ALA A 17 12.52 -0.85 8.59
CA ALA A 17 11.40 -1.41 7.84
C ALA A 17 10.16 -0.48 7.86
N PRO A 18 10.25 0.75 7.31
CA PRO A 18 9.15 1.71 7.27
C PRO A 18 8.24 1.49 6.06
N ASP A 19 7.00 2.02 6.16
CA ASP A 19 6.14 2.38 5.04
C ASP A 19 6.52 3.77 4.48
N SER A 20 5.87 4.16 3.40
CA SER A 20 5.92 5.51 2.86
C SER A 20 5.30 6.54 3.83
N PHE A 21 5.83 7.75 3.83
CA PHE A 21 5.13 8.90 4.39
C PHE A 21 4.30 9.52 3.27
N LYS A 22 3.06 9.03 3.14
CA LYS A 22 2.17 9.36 2.02
C LYS A 22 2.17 10.85 1.71
N GLU A 23 2.15 11.20 0.44
CA GLU A 23 2.23 12.58 -0.08
C GLU A 23 3.55 13.34 0.26
N CYS A 24 4.55 12.65 0.83
CA CYS A 24 5.81 13.29 1.26
C CYS A 24 7.05 12.50 0.83
N LEU A 25 7.25 11.31 1.38
CA LEU A 25 8.45 10.50 1.13
C LEU A 25 8.09 9.05 0.80
N SER A 26 8.72 8.49 -0.24
CA SER A 26 8.61 7.06 -0.52
C SER A 26 9.25 6.21 0.58
N ALA A 27 8.79 4.97 0.76
CA ALA A 27 9.33 4.07 1.78
C ALA A 27 10.86 3.84 1.63
N PRO A 28 11.43 3.67 0.42
CA PRO A 28 12.88 3.63 0.24
C PRO A 28 13.60 4.88 0.72
N MET A 29 13.03 6.07 0.49
CA MET A 29 13.63 7.34 0.95
C MET A 29 13.57 7.45 2.48
N VAL A 30 12.46 7.06 3.11
CA VAL A 30 12.33 7.01 4.57
C VAL A 30 13.35 6.03 5.16
N ALA A 31 13.44 4.80 4.62
CA ALA A 31 14.38 3.78 5.07
C ALA A 31 15.84 4.27 4.99
N LYS A 32 16.22 4.83 3.84
CA LYS A 32 17.56 5.41 3.62
C LYS A 32 17.88 6.53 4.61
N THR A 33 16.92 7.43 4.85
CA THR A 33 17.11 8.57 5.76
C THR A 33 17.32 8.09 7.20
N ILE A 34 16.50 7.17 7.67
CA ILE A 34 16.65 6.55 9.00
C ILE A 34 17.99 5.83 9.10
N ALA A 35 18.32 5.00 8.11
CA ALA A 35 19.55 4.22 8.12
C ALA A 35 20.81 5.11 8.13
N GLN A 36 20.82 6.20 7.37
CA GLN A 36 21.91 7.17 7.38
C GLN A 36 22.08 7.83 8.77
N ALA A 37 20.97 8.31 9.36
CA ALA A 37 20.99 8.90 10.69
C ALA A 37 21.49 7.92 11.77
N VAL A 38 21.09 6.66 11.68
CA VAL A 38 21.57 5.59 12.59
C VAL A 38 23.08 5.37 12.40
N ARG A 39 23.58 5.24 11.17
CA ARG A 39 25.01 5.03 10.88
C ARG A 39 25.89 6.20 11.33
N GLU A 40 25.39 7.44 11.26
CA GLU A 40 26.10 8.63 11.76
C GLU A 40 26.32 8.55 13.29
N MET A 41 25.37 7.97 14.02
CA MET A 41 25.45 7.85 15.47
C MET A 41 26.11 6.57 15.94
N ARG A 42 25.98 5.51 15.16
CA ARG A 42 26.52 4.17 15.45
C ARG A 42 27.23 3.64 14.20
N PRO A 43 28.44 4.11 13.92
CA PRO A 43 29.21 3.67 12.75
C PRO A 43 29.54 2.17 12.76
N ASP A 44 29.50 1.56 13.93
CA ASP A 44 29.71 0.13 14.18
C ASP A 44 28.44 -0.72 13.98
N ALA A 45 27.26 -0.12 13.84
CA ALA A 45 26.02 -0.86 13.67
C ALA A 45 25.88 -1.43 12.27
N MET A 46 25.40 -2.68 12.19
CA MET A 46 24.91 -3.28 10.95
C MET A 46 23.47 -2.80 10.69
N VAL A 47 23.27 -1.93 9.72
CA VAL A 47 21.95 -1.39 9.40
C VAL A 47 21.45 -1.99 8.09
N VAL A 48 20.31 -2.70 8.16
CA VAL A 48 19.60 -3.32 7.03
C VAL A 48 18.42 -2.44 6.65
N GLU A 49 18.40 -1.94 5.42
CA GLU A 49 17.28 -1.17 4.87
C GLU A 49 16.31 -2.14 4.20
N LEU A 50 15.08 -2.17 4.69
CA LEU A 50 14.01 -3.06 4.22
C LEU A 50 12.69 -2.29 4.12
N PRO A 51 12.57 -1.32 3.18
CA PRO A 51 11.32 -0.60 3.00
C PRO A 51 10.17 -1.56 2.69
N LEU A 52 8.98 -1.24 3.19
CA LEU A 52 7.77 -2.07 3.06
C LEU A 52 6.62 -1.23 2.47
N ALA A 53 5.53 -1.92 2.11
CA ALA A 53 4.29 -1.31 1.65
C ALA A 53 3.08 -2.16 2.09
N ASP A 54 1.89 -1.57 2.02
CA ASP A 54 0.62 -2.18 2.38
C ASP A 54 -0.14 -2.82 1.19
N GLY A 55 0.49 -2.93 0.00
CA GLY A 55 -0.20 -3.36 -1.22
C GLY A 55 -0.87 -2.20 -1.97
N GLY A 56 -0.58 -0.97 -1.59
CA GLY A 56 -1.00 0.25 -2.27
C GLY A 56 0.08 0.82 -3.18
N GLU A 57 0.02 2.15 -3.38
CA GLU A 57 0.98 2.93 -4.16
C GLU A 57 2.41 2.78 -3.63
N GLY A 58 3.39 2.54 -4.52
CA GLY A 58 4.81 2.34 -4.21
C GLY A 58 5.18 0.89 -3.90
N THR A 59 4.23 -0.05 -3.92
CA THR A 59 4.51 -1.48 -3.71
C THR A 59 5.40 -2.05 -4.82
N LEU A 60 5.19 -1.63 -6.07
CA LEU A 60 5.97 -2.05 -7.22
C LEU A 60 7.46 -1.73 -7.01
N ASP A 61 7.78 -0.49 -6.66
CA ASP A 61 9.17 -0.05 -6.42
C ASP A 61 9.87 -0.89 -5.36
N ILE A 62 9.13 -1.29 -4.33
CA ILE A 62 9.64 -2.11 -3.23
C ILE A 62 9.89 -3.56 -3.69
N LEU A 63 9.00 -4.11 -4.52
CA LEU A 63 9.08 -5.50 -4.95
C LEU A 63 10.04 -5.73 -6.12
N VAL A 64 10.43 -4.69 -6.87
CA VAL A 64 11.35 -4.81 -8.03
C VAL A 64 12.63 -5.55 -7.67
N GLN A 65 13.32 -5.12 -6.64
CA GLN A 65 14.61 -5.71 -6.26
C GLN A 65 14.47 -7.12 -5.64
N PRO A 66 13.62 -7.34 -4.63
CA PRO A 66 13.45 -8.66 -4.02
C PRO A 66 12.99 -9.73 -5.02
N MET A 67 12.10 -9.38 -5.93
CA MET A 67 11.58 -10.30 -6.95
C MET A 67 12.42 -10.34 -8.23
N LYS A 68 13.46 -9.49 -8.33
CA LYS A 68 14.28 -9.32 -9.56
C LYS A 68 13.42 -8.98 -10.77
N ALA A 69 12.38 -8.19 -10.55
CA ALA A 69 11.45 -7.80 -11.59
C ALA A 69 12.10 -6.76 -12.53
N ARG A 70 11.81 -6.89 -13.82
CA ARG A 70 12.07 -5.82 -14.79
C ARG A 70 10.84 -4.93 -14.88
N ILE A 71 11.05 -3.64 -15.04
CA ILE A 71 9.96 -2.68 -15.28
C ILE A 71 9.62 -2.65 -16.76
N GLU A 72 8.33 -2.68 -17.04
CA GLU A 72 7.75 -2.49 -18.37
C GLU A 72 6.89 -1.24 -18.37
N GLU A 73 6.95 -0.46 -19.46
CA GLU A 73 6.16 0.75 -19.68
C GLU A 73 5.28 0.58 -20.89
N ILE A 74 4.00 0.94 -20.77
CA ILE A 74 3.05 0.91 -21.88
C ILE A 74 2.12 2.12 -21.86
N GLN A 75 1.50 2.42 -23.00
CA GLN A 75 0.45 3.40 -23.10
C GLN A 75 -0.90 2.79 -22.72
N VAL A 76 -1.55 3.36 -21.74
CA VAL A 76 -2.88 2.95 -21.24
C VAL A 76 -3.79 4.15 -21.08
N HIS A 77 -5.08 3.90 -20.88
CA HIS A 77 -6.02 4.97 -20.57
C HIS A 77 -6.02 5.28 -19.07
N ASP A 78 -5.97 6.55 -18.74
CA ASP A 78 -6.20 7.05 -17.38
C ASP A 78 -7.69 6.98 -17.00
N PRO A 79 -8.09 7.37 -15.75
CA PRO A 79 -9.50 7.34 -15.34
C PRO A 79 -10.45 8.15 -16.22
N LEU A 80 -9.97 9.18 -16.92
CA LEU A 80 -10.75 10.05 -17.80
C LEU A 80 -10.62 9.71 -19.28
N GLY A 81 -9.93 8.60 -19.62
CA GLY A 81 -9.75 8.13 -20.98
C GLY A 81 -8.62 8.81 -21.76
N ARG A 82 -7.73 9.55 -21.10
CA ARG A 82 -6.53 10.12 -21.71
C ARG A 82 -5.43 9.05 -21.77
N LEU A 83 -4.64 9.04 -22.84
CA LEU A 83 -3.47 8.15 -22.93
C LEU A 83 -2.34 8.66 -22.03
N ILE A 84 -1.84 7.78 -21.18
CA ILE A 84 -0.71 8.00 -20.30
C ILE A 84 0.27 6.83 -20.40
N THR A 85 1.52 7.05 -20.01
CA THR A 85 2.47 5.97 -19.77
C THR A 85 2.27 5.44 -18.37
N ALA A 86 2.02 4.14 -18.24
CA ALA A 86 1.95 3.44 -16.95
C ALA A 86 2.98 2.31 -16.94
N GLN A 87 3.43 1.97 -15.75
CA GLN A 87 4.45 0.93 -15.55
C GLN A 87 3.93 -0.25 -14.74
N TYR A 88 4.56 -1.40 -14.93
CA TYR A 88 4.34 -2.59 -14.12
C TYR A 88 5.61 -3.45 -14.09
N GLY A 89 5.71 -4.39 -13.15
CA GLY A 89 6.87 -5.28 -13.02
C GLY A 89 6.62 -6.65 -13.60
N ILE A 90 7.67 -7.26 -14.19
CA ILE A 90 7.66 -8.67 -14.57
C ILE A 90 8.83 -9.40 -13.88
N ALA A 91 8.49 -10.42 -13.09
CA ALA A 91 9.42 -11.35 -12.47
C ALA A 91 9.08 -12.77 -12.93
N ASP A 92 9.90 -13.35 -13.81
CA ASP A 92 9.62 -14.61 -14.50
C ASP A 92 8.23 -14.57 -15.19
N GLU A 93 7.27 -15.42 -14.79
CA GLU A 93 5.89 -15.44 -15.30
C GLU A 93 4.92 -14.62 -14.41
N THR A 94 5.43 -13.86 -13.45
CA THR A 94 4.62 -13.07 -12.52
C THR A 94 4.63 -11.60 -12.91
N ALA A 95 3.45 -11.00 -13.08
CA ALA A 95 3.27 -9.56 -13.22
C ALA A 95 2.92 -8.92 -11.87
N ILE A 96 3.54 -7.79 -11.54
CA ILE A 96 3.24 -6.95 -10.39
C ILE A 96 2.60 -5.68 -10.92
N ILE A 97 1.31 -5.48 -10.64
CA ILE A 97 0.50 -4.39 -11.19
C ILE A 97 -0.07 -3.55 -10.05
N GLU A 98 0.29 -2.28 -10.00
CA GLU A 98 -0.42 -1.31 -9.18
C GLU A 98 -1.59 -0.72 -9.99
N VAL A 99 -2.80 -0.84 -9.47
CA VAL A 99 -3.97 -0.24 -10.14
C VAL A 99 -3.84 1.29 -10.21
N ALA A 100 -3.12 1.88 -9.27
CA ALA A 100 -2.87 3.31 -9.20
C ALA A 100 -2.07 3.85 -10.40
N GLU A 101 -1.24 3.03 -11.04
CA GLU A 101 -0.50 3.41 -12.25
C GLU A 101 -1.42 3.76 -13.43
N ALA A 102 -2.58 3.11 -13.52
CA ALA A 102 -3.53 3.34 -14.60
C ALA A 102 -4.83 4.02 -14.16
N CYS A 103 -5.23 3.88 -12.89
CA CYS A 103 -6.47 4.49 -12.42
C CYS A 103 -6.34 5.15 -11.03
N GLY A 104 -5.17 5.68 -10.71
CA GLY A 104 -4.85 6.30 -9.43
C GLY A 104 -5.43 7.72 -9.25
N LEU A 105 -5.64 8.11 -7.98
CA LEU A 105 -6.06 9.46 -7.61
C LEU A 105 -5.01 10.53 -7.95
N GLN A 106 -3.72 10.16 -7.93
CA GLN A 106 -2.60 11.03 -8.27
C GLN A 106 -2.58 11.45 -9.76
N LEU A 107 -3.28 10.71 -10.63
CA LEU A 107 -3.41 11.03 -12.06
C LEU A 107 -4.41 12.16 -12.34
N LEU A 108 -5.19 12.55 -11.32
CA LEU A 108 -6.28 13.50 -11.44
C LEU A 108 -6.03 14.72 -10.54
N ALA A 109 -6.17 15.92 -11.10
CA ALA A 109 -6.33 17.12 -10.30
C ALA A 109 -7.58 16.99 -9.40
N GLN A 110 -7.61 17.70 -8.27
CA GLN A 110 -8.71 17.58 -7.32
C GLN A 110 -10.07 17.88 -7.97
N GLU A 111 -10.10 18.84 -8.88
CA GLU A 111 -11.30 19.29 -9.62
C GLU A 111 -11.76 18.28 -10.68
N GLU A 112 -10.87 17.39 -11.12
CA GLU A 112 -11.17 16.34 -12.10
C GLU A 112 -11.73 15.07 -11.44
N ARG A 113 -11.65 14.95 -10.13
CA ARG A 113 -12.07 13.75 -9.41
C ARG A 113 -13.58 13.57 -9.46
N ASN A 114 -14.01 12.57 -10.21
CA ASN A 114 -15.44 12.21 -10.34
C ASN A 114 -15.60 10.69 -10.53
N PRO A 115 -15.91 9.94 -9.47
CA PRO A 115 -16.03 8.50 -9.55
C PRO A 115 -17.27 8.00 -10.32
N LEU A 116 -18.20 8.89 -10.69
CA LEU A 116 -19.35 8.53 -11.55
C LEU A 116 -18.92 8.23 -12.98
N ILE A 117 -17.78 8.80 -13.45
CA ILE A 117 -17.29 8.68 -14.82
C ILE A 117 -15.89 8.08 -14.91
N ALA A 118 -15.14 8.04 -13.81
CA ALA A 118 -13.80 7.49 -13.77
C ALA A 118 -13.82 6.00 -14.13
N SER A 119 -12.94 5.58 -15.04
CA SER A 119 -12.87 4.23 -15.59
C SER A 119 -11.61 3.49 -15.19
N SER A 120 -11.73 2.22 -14.88
CA SER A 120 -10.64 1.30 -14.60
C SER A 120 -10.03 0.65 -15.85
N LYS A 121 -10.33 1.15 -17.07
CA LYS A 121 -9.94 0.53 -18.35
C LYS A 121 -8.44 0.27 -18.44
N GLY A 122 -7.61 1.21 -18.06
CA GLY A 122 -6.15 1.08 -18.15
C GLY A 122 -5.59 -0.09 -17.33
N VAL A 123 -6.25 -0.47 -16.23
CA VAL A 123 -5.84 -1.67 -15.48
C VAL A 123 -6.02 -2.93 -16.32
N GLY A 124 -7.13 -3.03 -17.07
CA GLY A 124 -7.33 -4.15 -18.00
C GLY A 124 -6.28 -4.18 -19.13
N GLU A 125 -5.86 -3.00 -19.59
CA GLU A 125 -4.82 -2.89 -20.62
C GLU A 125 -3.45 -3.35 -20.09
N LEU A 126 -3.10 -3.03 -18.84
CA LEU A 126 -1.90 -3.55 -18.16
C LEU A 126 -1.94 -5.10 -18.05
N LEU A 127 -3.07 -5.65 -17.61
CA LEU A 127 -3.24 -7.11 -17.47
C LEU A 127 -3.10 -7.84 -18.80
N VAL A 128 -3.70 -7.31 -19.88
CA VAL A 128 -3.61 -7.90 -21.22
C VAL A 128 -2.18 -7.83 -21.78
N ASP A 129 -1.49 -6.70 -21.61
CA ASP A 129 -0.10 -6.57 -22.05
C ASP A 129 0.83 -7.54 -21.34
N ALA A 130 0.72 -7.62 -20.01
CA ALA A 130 1.51 -8.55 -19.21
C ALA A 130 1.26 -10.02 -19.60
N TYR A 131 0.00 -10.39 -19.86
CA TYR A 131 -0.34 -11.72 -20.38
C TYR A 131 0.32 -12.01 -21.72
N ASN A 132 0.28 -11.06 -22.65
CA ASN A 132 0.88 -11.18 -23.98
C ASN A 132 2.42 -11.30 -23.90
N LYS A 133 3.03 -10.78 -22.87
CA LYS A 133 4.46 -10.93 -22.54
C LYS A 133 4.80 -12.23 -21.80
N GLY A 134 3.82 -13.11 -21.61
CA GLY A 134 4.02 -14.45 -21.05
C GLY A 134 3.66 -14.59 -19.58
N CYS A 135 3.20 -13.54 -18.89
CA CYS A 135 2.78 -13.65 -17.49
C CYS A 135 1.53 -14.50 -17.35
N ARG A 136 1.47 -15.30 -16.29
CA ARG A 136 0.33 -16.17 -15.93
C ARG A 136 -0.06 -16.03 -14.46
N HIS A 137 0.77 -15.35 -13.69
CA HIS A 137 0.54 -15.03 -12.29
C HIS A 137 0.47 -13.51 -12.16
N PHE A 138 -0.57 -12.97 -11.53
CA PHE A 138 -0.76 -11.56 -11.36
C PHE A 138 -0.83 -11.22 -9.86
N ILE A 139 0.08 -10.37 -9.39
CA ILE A 139 0.00 -9.69 -8.10
C ILE A 139 -0.57 -8.31 -8.39
N VAL A 140 -1.81 -8.07 -7.94
CA VAL A 140 -2.52 -6.80 -8.19
C VAL A 140 -2.67 -6.02 -6.90
N CYS A 141 -2.02 -4.86 -6.83
CA CYS A 141 -2.03 -3.96 -5.69
C CYS A 141 -3.20 -2.99 -5.81
N LEU A 142 -4.17 -3.05 -4.90
CA LEU A 142 -5.47 -2.38 -5.03
C LEU A 142 -5.56 -0.98 -4.39
N GLY A 143 -4.47 -0.44 -3.83
CA GLY A 143 -4.49 0.87 -3.20
C GLY A 143 -4.55 2.04 -4.19
N GLY A 144 -4.92 3.25 -3.71
CA GLY A 144 -4.76 4.51 -4.42
C GLY A 144 -5.73 4.81 -5.57
N SER A 145 -6.73 3.97 -5.87
CA SER A 145 -7.62 4.13 -7.05
C SER A 145 -8.55 5.35 -6.99
N ALA A 146 -8.80 5.98 -8.15
CA ALA A 146 -9.78 7.06 -8.35
C ALA A 146 -11.17 6.55 -8.76
N THR A 147 -11.30 5.29 -9.12
CA THR A 147 -12.50 4.70 -9.74
C THR A 147 -13.47 4.10 -8.71
N CYS A 148 -14.75 4.07 -9.07
CA CYS A 148 -15.80 3.31 -8.36
C CYS A 148 -16.76 2.72 -9.41
N ASP A 149 -16.18 2.07 -10.44
CA ASP A 149 -16.91 1.51 -11.58
C ASP A 149 -17.14 0.00 -11.47
N GLY A 150 -16.81 -0.61 -10.32
CA GLY A 150 -16.97 -2.04 -10.10
C GLY A 150 -16.10 -2.90 -11.03
N GLY A 151 -15.05 -2.34 -11.62
CA GLY A 151 -14.18 -3.01 -12.59
C GLY A 151 -14.78 -3.10 -14.01
N VAL A 152 -15.88 -2.39 -14.31
CA VAL A 152 -16.51 -2.41 -15.63
C VAL A 152 -15.56 -1.93 -16.71
N GLY A 153 -14.84 -0.84 -16.47
CA GLY A 153 -13.84 -0.35 -17.42
C GLY A 153 -12.77 -1.39 -17.71
N MET A 154 -12.21 -2.00 -16.66
CA MET A 154 -11.21 -3.07 -16.78
C MET A 154 -11.76 -4.23 -17.63
N MET A 155 -12.93 -4.75 -17.29
CA MET A 155 -13.55 -5.89 -17.99
C MET A 155 -14.02 -5.56 -19.42
N SER A 156 -14.04 -4.29 -19.83
CA SER A 156 -14.34 -3.87 -21.20
C SER A 156 -13.18 -4.11 -22.18
N VAL A 157 -11.99 -4.40 -21.67
CA VAL A 157 -10.82 -4.65 -22.53
C VAL A 157 -10.96 -6.02 -23.20
N PRO A 158 -10.89 -6.08 -24.57
CA PRO A 158 -11.06 -7.32 -25.29
C PRO A 158 -10.06 -8.42 -24.87
N GLY A 159 -10.56 -9.63 -24.70
CA GLY A 159 -9.77 -10.81 -24.34
C GLY A 159 -9.45 -10.94 -22.85
N LEU A 160 -9.75 -9.93 -22.02
CA LEU A 160 -9.41 -9.99 -20.59
C LEU A 160 -10.18 -11.08 -19.85
N LYS A 161 -11.45 -11.29 -20.16
CA LYS A 161 -12.29 -12.29 -19.49
C LYS A 161 -11.75 -13.71 -19.69
N GLU A 162 -11.38 -14.03 -20.92
CA GLU A 162 -10.79 -15.33 -21.30
C GLU A 162 -9.41 -15.53 -20.65
N LEU A 163 -8.61 -14.48 -20.64
CA LEU A 163 -7.28 -14.46 -20.05
C LEU A 163 -7.34 -14.76 -18.54
N LEU A 164 -8.21 -14.07 -17.81
CA LEU A 164 -8.35 -14.24 -16.35
C LEU A 164 -8.71 -15.67 -15.96
N GLY A 165 -9.48 -16.39 -16.80
CA GLY A 165 -9.82 -17.79 -16.57
C GLY A 165 -8.63 -18.76 -16.65
N SER A 166 -7.52 -18.33 -17.26
CA SER A 166 -6.28 -19.15 -17.43
C SER A 166 -5.11 -18.72 -16.54
N CYS A 167 -5.32 -17.73 -15.69
CA CYS A 167 -4.29 -17.14 -14.85
C CYS A 167 -4.60 -17.31 -13.37
N THR A 168 -3.58 -17.13 -12.53
CA THR A 168 -3.77 -16.95 -11.09
C THR A 168 -3.66 -15.47 -10.76
N VAL A 169 -4.56 -14.98 -9.91
CA VAL A 169 -4.63 -13.57 -9.50
C VAL A 169 -4.59 -13.48 -7.98
N GLU A 170 -3.58 -12.82 -7.45
CA GLU A 170 -3.44 -12.48 -6.04
C GLU A 170 -3.68 -10.97 -5.87
N LEU A 171 -4.63 -10.61 -5.00
CA LEU A 171 -4.96 -9.22 -4.69
C LEU A 171 -4.28 -8.81 -3.40
N LEU A 172 -3.42 -7.80 -3.45
CA LEU A 172 -2.86 -7.21 -2.24
C LEU A 172 -3.79 -6.10 -1.75
N CYS A 173 -4.38 -6.32 -0.58
CA CYS A 173 -5.37 -5.43 -0.02
C CYS A 173 -5.44 -5.55 1.49
N ASP A 174 -5.45 -4.41 2.19
CA ASP A 174 -5.55 -4.33 3.65
C ASP A 174 -6.95 -3.90 4.13
N VAL A 175 -7.93 -3.84 3.21
CA VAL A 175 -9.30 -3.46 3.55
C VAL A 175 -10.26 -4.63 3.31
N ASP A 176 -11.18 -4.83 4.26
CA ASP A 176 -12.20 -5.88 4.22
C ASP A 176 -13.55 -5.38 3.66
N ALA A 177 -13.59 -4.19 3.08
CA ALA A 177 -14.83 -3.62 2.57
C ALA A 177 -15.52 -4.56 1.57
N PRO A 178 -16.79 -4.90 1.76
CA PRO A 178 -17.56 -5.67 0.79
C PRO A 178 -17.84 -4.85 -0.47
N PHE A 179 -18.35 -5.51 -1.51
CA PHE A 179 -18.64 -4.84 -2.77
C PHE A 179 -19.75 -3.80 -2.64
N VAL A 180 -20.81 -4.14 -1.89
CA VAL A 180 -21.99 -3.29 -1.67
C VAL A 180 -22.36 -3.19 -0.19
N GLY A 181 -23.33 -2.34 0.12
CA GLY A 181 -23.89 -2.18 1.46
C GLY A 181 -23.30 -1.02 2.25
N ASN A 182 -23.67 -0.90 3.53
CA ASN A 182 -23.30 0.26 4.35
C ASN A 182 -21.78 0.44 4.52
N CYS A 183 -21.01 -0.63 4.44
CA CYS A 183 -19.55 -0.63 4.47
C CYS A 183 -18.94 -0.95 3.09
N GLY A 184 -19.75 -0.90 2.03
CA GLY A 184 -19.36 -1.22 0.66
C GLY A 184 -18.50 -0.18 -0.02
N ALA A 185 -18.01 -0.53 -1.20
CA ALA A 185 -17.07 0.28 -1.99
C ALA A 185 -17.52 1.74 -2.18
N ALA A 186 -18.78 1.95 -2.60
CA ALA A 186 -19.31 3.27 -2.89
C ALA A 186 -19.38 4.14 -1.63
N ARG A 187 -19.93 3.61 -0.54
CA ARG A 187 -20.16 4.38 0.69
C ARG A 187 -18.87 4.72 1.43
N VAL A 188 -17.91 3.80 1.43
CA VAL A 188 -16.65 3.99 2.17
C VAL A 188 -15.64 4.82 1.38
N PHE A 189 -15.50 4.55 0.07
CA PHE A 189 -14.37 5.11 -0.69
C PHE A 189 -14.74 6.18 -1.71
N ALA A 190 -16.00 6.27 -2.19
CA ALA A 190 -16.34 7.25 -3.20
C ALA A 190 -16.26 8.71 -2.72
N PRO A 191 -16.56 9.07 -1.45
CA PRO A 191 -16.43 10.45 -0.98
C PRO A 191 -15.02 11.04 -1.15
N GLN A 192 -13.97 10.30 -0.80
CA GLN A 192 -12.59 10.75 -0.97
C GLN A 192 -12.15 10.86 -2.45
N LYS A 193 -12.92 10.25 -3.36
CA LYS A 193 -12.74 10.29 -4.82
C LYS A 193 -13.56 11.40 -5.48
N GLY A 194 -14.20 12.25 -4.68
CA GLY A 194 -14.96 13.40 -5.17
C GLY A 194 -16.47 13.21 -5.26
N ALA A 195 -17.04 12.09 -4.79
CA ALA A 195 -18.49 11.87 -4.79
C ALA A 195 -19.20 12.72 -3.73
N SER A 196 -20.29 13.38 -4.13
CA SER A 196 -21.28 13.92 -3.21
C SER A 196 -22.11 12.79 -2.56
N ALA A 197 -22.87 13.10 -1.50
CA ALA A 197 -23.75 12.12 -0.89
C ALA A 197 -24.79 11.55 -1.88
N GLN A 198 -25.24 12.35 -2.85
CA GLN A 198 -26.17 11.89 -3.89
C GLN A 198 -25.46 10.97 -4.89
N ASP A 199 -24.21 11.26 -5.25
CA ASP A 199 -23.41 10.41 -6.15
C ASP A 199 -23.14 9.05 -5.52
N VAL A 200 -22.91 9.00 -4.20
CA VAL A 200 -22.72 7.75 -3.47
C VAL A 200 -23.94 6.83 -3.61
N GLU A 201 -25.17 7.35 -3.51
CA GLU A 201 -26.37 6.55 -3.70
C GLU A 201 -26.50 6.04 -5.16
N VAL A 202 -26.12 6.87 -6.14
CA VAL A 202 -26.09 6.46 -7.55
C VAL A 202 -25.07 5.34 -7.76
N LEU A 203 -23.87 5.49 -7.19
CA LEU A 203 -22.81 4.48 -7.29
C LEU A 203 -23.20 3.18 -6.60
N GLU A 204 -23.75 3.26 -5.38
CA GLU A 204 -24.22 2.09 -4.64
C GLU A 204 -25.26 1.28 -5.46
N ASN A 205 -26.24 1.96 -6.03
CA ASN A 205 -27.24 1.30 -6.88
C ASN A 205 -26.61 0.62 -8.12
N ARG A 206 -25.61 1.28 -8.76
CA ARG A 206 -24.85 0.68 -9.86
C ARG A 206 -24.10 -0.57 -9.41
N MET A 207 -23.45 -0.50 -8.24
CA MET A 207 -22.68 -1.62 -7.69
C MET A 207 -23.57 -2.82 -7.36
N VAL A 208 -24.79 -2.61 -6.83
CA VAL A 208 -25.76 -3.68 -6.58
C VAL A 208 -26.13 -4.40 -7.89
N LEU A 209 -26.45 -3.64 -8.94
CA LEU A 209 -26.78 -4.22 -10.26
C LEU A 209 -25.58 -4.97 -10.86
N LEU A 210 -24.35 -4.48 -10.64
CA LEU A 210 -23.14 -5.15 -11.09
C LEU A 210 -22.89 -6.45 -10.32
N ALA A 211 -23.12 -6.48 -9.02
CA ALA A 211 -22.98 -7.69 -8.22
C ALA A 211 -23.94 -8.78 -8.71
N ASP A 212 -25.21 -8.44 -8.97
CA ASP A 212 -26.20 -9.37 -9.53
C ASP A 212 -25.78 -9.85 -10.93
N LYS A 213 -25.27 -8.97 -11.77
CA LYS A 213 -24.76 -9.33 -13.09
C LYS A 213 -23.59 -10.30 -13.00
N MET A 214 -22.60 -10.03 -12.15
CA MET A 214 -21.44 -10.91 -11.95
C MET A 214 -21.84 -12.27 -11.42
N LEU A 215 -22.77 -12.32 -10.45
CA LEU A 215 -23.33 -13.56 -9.93
C LEU A 215 -23.99 -14.38 -11.05
N ASN A 216 -24.81 -13.76 -11.89
CA ASN A 216 -25.49 -14.45 -13.00
C ASN A 216 -24.51 -14.95 -14.07
N GLU A 217 -23.43 -14.22 -14.35
CA GLU A 217 -22.45 -14.59 -15.38
C GLU A 217 -21.44 -15.64 -14.92
N THR A 218 -21.04 -15.62 -13.64
CA THR A 218 -19.92 -16.42 -13.14
C THR A 218 -20.32 -17.44 -12.08
N GLY A 219 -21.50 -17.29 -11.46
CA GLY A 219 -21.91 -18.06 -10.30
C GLY A 219 -21.21 -17.64 -8.98
N VAL A 220 -20.38 -16.60 -9.00
CA VAL A 220 -19.63 -16.13 -7.83
C VAL A 220 -20.34 -14.95 -7.18
N ASP A 221 -20.83 -15.14 -5.95
CA ASP A 221 -21.38 -14.04 -5.15
C ASP A 221 -20.25 -13.23 -4.51
N ILE A 222 -20.12 -11.98 -4.95
CA ILE A 222 -19.08 -11.04 -4.45
C ILE A 222 -19.68 -9.93 -3.58
N ALA A 223 -21.00 -9.86 -3.44
CA ALA A 223 -21.69 -8.74 -2.81
C ALA A 223 -21.17 -8.44 -1.41
N ASN A 224 -21.01 -9.48 -0.59
CA ASN A 224 -20.57 -9.39 0.80
C ASN A 224 -19.17 -9.96 1.05
N LYS A 225 -18.41 -10.32 -0.01
CA LYS A 225 -17.04 -10.84 0.18
C LYS A 225 -16.11 -9.77 0.71
N PRO A 226 -15.31 -10.06 1.75
CA PRO A 226 -14.26 -9.17 2.22
C PRO A 226 -13.27 -8.81 1.11
N GLY A 227 -12.90 -7.55 1.00
CA GLY A 227 -11.98 -7.05 -0.03
C GLY A 227 -12.59 -6.85 -1.42
N ALA A 228 -13.82 -7.32 -1.68
CA ALA A 228 -14.46 -7.14 -2.98
C ALA A 228 -14.71 -5.66 -3.33
N GLY A 229 -14.89 -4.80 -2.33
CA GLY A 229 -15.04 -3.35 -2.50
C GLY A 229 -13.74 -2.60 -2.74
N ALA A 230 -12.58 -3.24 -2.56
CA ALA A 230 -11.29 -2.61 -2.75
C ALA A 230 -11.14 -2.03 -4.16
N ALA A 231 -10.43 -0.91 -4.27
CA ALA A 231 -10.25 -0.17 -5.52
C ALA A 231 -11.58 0.15 -6.25
N GLY A 232 -12.64 0.49 -5.49
CA GLY A 232 -13.94 0.83 -6.07
C GLY A 232 -14.62 -0.35 -6.78
N GLY A 233 -14.40 -1.56 -6.29
CA GLY A 233 -14.98 -2.80 -6.80
C GLY A 233 -14.12 -3.57 -7.80
N LEU A 234 -12.92 -3.09 -8.14
CA LEU A 234 -11.96 -3.86 -8.96
C LEU A 234 -11.68 -5.23 -8.33
N GLY A 235 -11.50 -5.28 -6.99
CA GLY A 235 -11.29 -6.53 -6.26
C GLY A 235 -12.41 -7.54 -6.52
N GLY A 236 -13.67 -7.09 -6.45
CA GLY A 236 -14.83 -7.94 -6.73
C GLY A 236 -14.89 -8.48 -8.15
N ALA A 237 -14.57 -7.62 -9.15
CA ALA A 237 -14.52 -8.07 -10.54
C ALA A 237 -13.43 -9.12 -10.76
N LEU A 238 -12.23 -8.94 -10.20
CA LEU A 238 -11.16 -9.92 -10.28
C LEU A 238 -11.49 -11.22 -9.54
N MET A 239 -12.20 -11.15 -8.41
CA MET A 239 -12.71 -12.34 -7.73
C MET A 239 -13.74 -13.10 -8.58
N ALA A 240 -14.66 -12.37 -9.23
CA ALA A 240 -15.74 -12.98 -10.02
C ALA A 240 -15.22 -13.62 -11.31
N TYR A 241 -14.38 -12.91 -12.05
CA TYR A 241 -13.94 -13.36 -13.39
C TYR A 241 -12.59 -14.05 -13.40
N GLY A 242 -11.71 -13.77 -12.43
CA GLY A 242 -10.34 -14.29 -12.34
C GLY A 242 -10.08 -15.23 -11.17
N ASN A 243 -11.11 -15.59 -10.40
CA ASN A 243 -10.96 -16.44 -9.19
C ASN A 243 -9.91 -15.88 -8.22
N ALA A 244 -9.76 -14.56 -8.18
CA ALA A 244 -8.70 -13.90 -7.43
C ALA A 244 -8.79 -14.18 -5.93
N VAL A 245 -7.63 -14.35 -5.30
CA VAL A 245 -7.48 -14.55 -3.86
C VAL A 245 -6.94 -13.29 -3.21
N VAL A 246 -7.56 -12.87 -2.11
CA VAL A 246 -7.10 -11.70 -1.34
C VAL A 246 -6.02 -12.14 -0.35
N SER A 247 -4.91 -11.43 -0.36
CA SER A 247 -3.84 -11.50 0.62
C SER A 247 -3.71 -10.17 1.35
N ASN A 248 -3.42 -10.21 2.64
CA ASN A 248 -3.05 -8.99 3.36
C ASN A 248 -1.79 -8.40 2.75
N GLY A 249 -1.87 -7.16 2.27
CA GLY A 249 -0.83 -6.51 1.48
C GLY A 249 0.48 -6.38 2.25
N ALA A 250 0.44 -5.83 3.47
CA ALA A 250 1.63 -5.65 4.30
C ALA A 250 2.32 -6.99 4.59
N MET A 251 1.57 -8.02 4.97
CA MET A 251 2.12 -9.36 5.27
C MET A 251 2.75 -9.99 4.03
N ARG A 252 2.10 -9.86 2.88
CA ARG A 252 2.61 -10.45 1.63
C ARG A 252 3.87 -9.75 1.14
N VAL A 253 3.90 -8.42 1.17
CA VAL A 253 5.10 -7.63 0.84
C VAL A 253 6.25 -7.99 1.79
N MET A 254 6.01 -8.06 3.10
CA MET A 254 7.01 -8.51 4.07
C MET A 254 7.59 -9.89 3.71
N GLN A 255 6.74 -10.84 3.33
CA GLN A 255 7.16 -12.18 2.91
C GLN A 255 8.04 -12.12 1.65
N LEU A 256 7.61 -11.39 0.62
CA LEU A 256 8.34 -11.24 -0.64
C LEU A 256 9.68 -10.52 -0.46
N CYS A 257 9.75 -9.56 0.48
CA CYS A 257 10.98 -8.85 0.84
C CYS A 257 11.91 -9.64 1.78
N GLY A 258 11.53 -10.84 2.23
CA GLY A 258 12.37 -11.64 3.13
C GLY A 258 12.49 -11.07 4.55
N PHE A 259 11.44 -10.42 5.06
CA PHE A 259 11.45 -9.75 6.36
C PHE A 259 11.92 -10.65 7.50
N HIS A 260 11.42 -11.89 7.59
CA HIS A 260 11.80 -12.82 8.66
C HIS A 260 13.28 -13.19 8.64
N ASP A 261 13.89 -13.29 7.46
CA ASP A 261 15.34 -13.53 7.37
C ASP A 261 16.13 -12.27 7.73
N ALA A 262 15.63 -11.10 7.36
CA ALA A 262 16.26 -9.83 7.68
C ALA A 262 16.32 -9.56 9.19
N ILE A 263 15.26 -9.93 9.94
CA ILE A 263 15.19 -9.70 11.40
C ILE A 263 15.88 -10.76 12.25
N LYS A 264 16.37 -11.87 11.65
CA LYS A 264 17.20 -12.84 12.40
C LYS A 264 18.37 -12.14 13.04
N ASP A 265 18.54 -12.37 14.33
CA ASP A 265 19.60 -11.76 15.15
C ASP A 265 19.59 -10.22 15.16
N ALA A 266 18.46 -9.59 14.85
CA ALA A 266 18.32 -8.16 14.98
C ALA A 266 18.10 -7.75 16.44
N ASP A 267 18.74 -6.66 16.84
CA ASP A 267 18.63 -6.08 18.19
C ASP A 267 17.48 -5.06 18.26
N LEU A 268 17.12 -4.48 17.11
CA LEU A 268 16.08 -3.46 16.99
C LEU A 268 15.50 -3.46 15.59
N ILE A 269 14.18 -3.26 15.51
CA ILE A 269 13.51 -2.90 14.27
C ILE A 269 13.02 -1.46 14.41
N ILE A 270 13.27 -0.63 13.39
CA ILE A 270 12.71 0.71 13.27
C ILE A 270 11.72 0.70 12.12
N THR A 271 10.45 0.91 12.42
CA THR A 271 9.39 1.05 11.42
C THR A 271 8.81 2.47 11.44
N GLY A 272 7.95 2.80 10.50
CA GLY A 272 7.32 4.11 10.46
C GLY A 272 6.27 4.27 9.39
N GLU A 273 5.48 5.33 9.50
CA GLU A 273 4.48 5.78 8.53
C GLU A 273 4.22 7.28 8.67
N GLY A 274 3.52 7.89 7.70
CA GLY A 274 3.23 9.34 7.74
C GLY A 274 2.32 9.78 8.89
N LYS A 275 1.33 8.96 9.26
CA LYS A 275 0.39 9.24 10.35
C LYS A 275 0.01 7.95 11.05
N SER A 276 0.15 7.93 12.36
CA SER A 276 -0.24 6.79 13.20
C SER A 276 -1.38 7.15 14.14
N ASP A 277 -2.40 6.31 14.13
CA ASP A 277 -3.60 6.39 14.96
C ASP A 277 -4.10 4.97 15.32
N SER A 278 -5.28 4.85 15.90
CA SER A 278 -5.88 3.55 16.21
C SER A 278 -6.14 2.68 14.97
N GLN A 279 -6.30 3.29 13.78
CA GLN A 279 -6.45 2.54 12.52
C GLN A 279 -5.14 1.90 12.06
N SER A 280 -3.99 2.47 12.45
CA SER A 280 -2.68 1.85 12.18
C SER A 280 -2.56 0.47 12.79
N LEU A 281 -3.30 0.21 13.88
CA LEU A 281 -3.37 -1.10 14.55
C LEU A 281 -4.29 -2.10 13.84
N MET A 282 -4.96 -1.70 12.76
CA MET A 282 -5.88 -2.55 11.99
C MET A 282 -5.21 -3.24 10.78
N GLY A 283 -3.87 -3.39 10.79
CA GLY A 283 -3.15 -4.19 9.79
C GLY A 283 -2.19 -3.42 8.88
N LYS A 284 -2.01 -2.11 9.08
CA LYS A 284 -1.00 -1.34 8.34
C LYS A 284 0.43 -1.82 8.65
N VAL A 285 1.37 -1.43 7.80
CA VAL A 285 2.78 -1.88 7.85
C VAL A 285 3.40 -1.81 9.25
N PRO A 286 3.33 -0.70 10.02
CA PRO A 286 3.97 -0.67 11.34
C PRO A 286 3.43 -1.73 12.31
N PHE A 287 2.13 -2.00 12.28
CA PHE A 287 1.54 -3.02 13.14
C PHE A 287 1.84 -4.44 12.65
N ALA A 288 1.89 -4.66 11.33
CA ALA A 288 2.33 -5.93 10.77
C ALA A 288 3.79 -6.22 11.17
N VAL A 289 4.67 -5.24 11.09
CA VAL A 289 6.07 -5.32 11.56
C VAL A 289 6.13 -5.69 13.05
N LEU A 290 5.35 -5.01 13.89
CA LEU A 290 5.29 -5.30 15.33
C LEU A 290 4.83 -6.74 15.60
N LYS A 291 3.78 -7.20 14.92
CA LYS A 291 3.25 -8.56 15.06
C LYS A 291 4.21 -9.65 14.59
N GLN A 292 4.99 -9.35 13.56
CA GLN A 292 5.93 -10.29 12.94
C GLN A 292 7.37 -10.15 13.45
N SER A 293 7.58 -9.31 14.47
CA SER A 293 8.92 -9.00 15.02
C SER A 293 9.62 -10.18 15.71
N CYS A 294 8.90 -11.29 16.00
CA CYS A 294 9.43 -12.47 16.68
C CYS A 294 10.11 -12.13 18.03
N GLY A 295 9.64 -11.10 18.74
CA GLY A 295 10.18 -10.65 20.03
C GLY A 295 11.33 -9.64 19.91
N VAL A 296 11.78 -9.30 18.72
CA VAL A 296 12.71 -8.18 18.50
C VAL A 296 12.00 -6.86 18.87
N PRO A 297 12.61 -5.99 19.68
CA PRO A 297 12.03 -4.70 20.01
C PRO A 297 11.75 -3.84 18.77
N VAL A 298 10.59 -3.18 18.71
CA VAL A 298 10.17 -2.34 17.58
C VAL A 298 9.99 -0.91 18.04
N ALA A 299 10.69 0.03 17.38
CA ALA A 299 10.46 1.47 17.50
C ALA A 299 9.62 1.95 16.32
N LEU A 300 8.63 2.80 16.60
CA LEU A 300 7.74 3.42 15.61
C LEU A 300 8.12 4.89 15.43
N LEU A 301 8.48 5.29 14.21
CA LEU A 301 8.59 6.68 13.80
C LEU A 301 7.36 7.08 13.00
N SER A 302 6.68 8.15 13.41
CA SER A 302 5.50 8.62 12.71
C SER A 302 5.59 10.11 12.41
N GLY A 303 5.17 10.51 11.22
CA GLY A 303 5.02 11.91 10.87
C GLY A 303 4.13 12.64 11.89
N ARG A 304 3.00 12.04 12.21
CA ARG A 304 2.06 12.53 13.23
C ARG A 304 1.46 11.38 14.03
N ILE A 305 1.26 11.60 15.34
CA ILE A 305 0.64 10.64 16.25
C ILE A 305 -0.66 11.22 16.81
N GLU A 306 -1.78 10.52 16.61
CA GLU A 306 -3.10 10.94 17.14
C GLU A 306 -3.54 10.12 18.37
N ASP A 307 -3.06 8.88 18.54
CA ASP A 307 -3.40 8.01 19.67
C ASP A 307 -2.16 7.33 20.27
N LEU A 308 -1.33 8.13 20.93
CA LEU A 308 -0.08 7.65 21.53
C LEU A 308 -0.31 6.48 22.51
N ARG A 309 -1.37 6.56 23.33
CA ARG A 309 -1.62 5.52 24.34
C ARG A 309 -1.96 4.17 23.73
N ALA A 310 -2.77 4.15 22.66
CA ALA A 310 -3.09 2.90 21.97
C ALA A 310 -1.85 2.28 21.34
N LEU A 311 -0.96 3.10 20.74
CA LEU A 311 0.29 2.64 20.14
C LEU A 311 1.27 2.07 21.18
N GLU A 312 1.43 2.75 22.33
CA GLU A 312 2.26 2.26 23.44
C GLU A 312 1.72 0.94 24.00
N GLN A 313 0.41 0.82 24.19
CA GLN A 313 -0.24 -0.40 24.66
C GLN A 313 -0.18 -1.54 23.66
N ALA A 314 -0.05 -1.27 22.37
CA ALA A 314 0.13 -2.29 21.33
C ALA A 314 1.46 -3.04 21.45
N GLY A 315 2.47 -2.46 22.15
CA GLY A 315 3.73 -3.10 22.44
C GLY A 315 4.94 -2.53 21.70
N PHE A 316 4.83 -1.39 21.03
CA PHE A 316 6.00 -0.68 20.51
C PHE A 316 6.90 -0.28 21.68
N ARG A 317 8.20 -0.54 21.53
CA ARG A 317 9.21 -0.17 22.53
C ARG A 317 9.32 1.34 22.71
N GLU A 318 9.20 2.07 21.61
CA GLU A 318 9.22 3.52 21.57
C GLU A 318 8.32 4.01 20.43
N VAL A 319 7.62 5.11 20.68
CA VAL A 319 6.75 5.78 19.69
C VAL A 319 7.22 7.23 19.57
N ILE A 320 7.70 7.60 18.38
CA ILE A 320 8.38 8.87 18.14
C ILE A 320 7.64 9.66 17.08
N GLU A 321 7.10 10.84 17.45
CA GLU A 321 6.56 11.81 16.50
C GLU A 321 7.73 12.64 15.95
N ILE A 322 7.89 12.65 14.62
CA ILE A 322 8.98 13.38 13.98
C ILE A 322 8.63 14.84 13.72
N THR A 323 7.34 15.17 13.56
CA THR A 323 6.90 16.53 13.24
C THR A 323 6.91 17.39 14.49
N PRO A 324 7.66 18.50 14.52
CA PRO A 324 7.65 19.43 15.65
C PRO A 324 6.25 20.00 15.90
N ARG A 325 5.89 20.16 17.18
CA ARG A 325 4.60 20.77 17.56
C ARG A 325 4.46 22.16 16.95
N GLY A 326 3.30 22.43 16.34
CA GLY A 326 3.00 23.71 15.72
C GLY A 326 3.50 23.91 14.30
N LEU A 327 4.22 22.94 13.71
CA LEU A 327 4.59 23.00 12.30
C LEU A 327 3.32 22.84 11.44
N PRO A 328 3.02 23.78 10.51
CA PRO A 328 1.89 23.66 9.60
C PRO A 328 1.99 22.39 8.74
N ILE A 329 0.86 21.76 8.44
CA ILE A 329 0.81 20.49 7.69
C ILE A 329 1.48 20.59 6.32
N LYS A 330 1.30 21.73 5.62
CA LYS A 330 1.95 22.00 4.33
C LYS A 330 3.48 21.93 4.42
N ASN A 331 4.06 22.40 5.53
CA ASN A 331 5.49 22.34 5.74
C ASN A 331 5.94 20.96 6.21
N ALA A 332 5.08 20.24 6.95
CA ALA A 332 5.37 18.87 7.37
C ALA A 332 5.41 17.88 6.19
N LEU A 333 4.71 18.18 5.11
CA LEU A 333 4.69 17.41 3.86
C LEU A 333 5.83 17.79 2.88
N ASP A 334 6.63 18.81 3.22
CA ASP A 334 7.82 19.13 2.43
C ASP A 334 8.90 18.05 2.63
N PRO A 335 9.41 17.42 1.55
CA PRO A 335 10.36 16.32 1.65
C PRO A 335 11.65 16.67 2.41
N ASP A 336 12.22 17.86 2.19
CA ASP A 336 13.47 18.27 2.83
C ASP A 336 13.27 18.49 4.34
N ILE A 337 12.13 19.07 4.71
CA ILE A 337 11.74 19.26 6.11
C ILE A 337 11.49 17.91 6.78
N ALA A 338 10.80 17.00 6.12
CA ALA A 338 10.53 15.65 6.64
C ALA A 338 11.84 14.86 6.86
N ILE A 339 12.78 14.92 5.91
CA ILE A 339 14.11 14.31 6.04
C ILE A 339 14.86 14.89 7.25
N ALA A 340 14.87 16.22 7.40
CA ALA A 340 15.51 16.87 8.55
C ALA A 340 14.87 16.46 9.89
N ASN A 341 13.53 16.35 9.92
CA ASN A 341 12.80 15.92 11.09
C ASN A 341 13.08 14.46 11.46
N ILE A 342 13.14 13.53 10.49
CA ILE A 342 13.53 12.13 10.72
C ILE A 342 14.92 12.06 11.33
N ARG A 343 15.92 12.76 10.74
CA ARG A 343 17.28 12.78 11.28
C ARG A 343 17.34 13.32 12.71
N SER A 344 16.66 14.44 12.97
CA SER A 344 16.57 15.03 14.30
C SER A 344 15.93 14.09 15.33
N ALA A 345 14.84 13.41 14.95
CA ALA A 345 14.16 12.45 15.80
C ALA A 345 15.07 11.27 16.17
N ILE A 346 15.77 10.70 15.20
CA ILE A 346 16.75 9.62 15.43
C ILE A 346 17.86 10.10 16.37
N HIS A 347 18.46 11.26 16.12
CA HIS A 347 19.52 11.80 16.99
C HIS A 347 19.04 12.03 18.42
N ASN A 348 17.83 12.54 18.61
CA ASN A 348 17.30 12.82 19.95
C ASN A 348 16.90 11.56 20.73
N SER A 349 16.39 10.53 20.06
CA SER A 349 15.90 9.31 20.70
C SER A 349 17.03 8.30 20.91
N PHE A 350 17.93 8.18 19.95
CA PHE A 350 18.98 7.17 19.98
C PHE A 350 20.38 7.72 20.38
N GLY A 351 20.56 9.05 20.44
CA GLY A 351 21.83 9.70 20.78
C GLY A 351 22.09 9.97 22.27
N LYS A 352 21.13 9.74 23.13
CA LYS A 352 21.31 9.96 24.57
C LYS A 352 21.88 8.69 25.20
N GLN A 353 23.20 8.65 25.28
CA GLN A 353 23.96 7.75 26.19
C GLN A 353 24.11 8.40 27.56
#